data_f6913ee996ef18524f5d0d6af517025b
#
_entry.id   f6913ee996ef18524f5d0d6af517025b
#
_cell.length_a   1.000
_cell.length_b   1.000
_cell.length_c   1.000
_cell.angle_alpha   90.00
_cell.angle_beta   90.00
_cell.angle_gamma   90.00
#
_symmetry.space_group_name_H-M   'P 1'
#
loop_
_entity.id
_entity.type
_entity.pdbx_description
1 polymer ?
#
loop_
_entity_poly.entity_id
_entity_poly.type
_entity_poly.pdbx_seq_one_letter_code
_entity_poly.pdbx_strand_id
1 'polypeptide(L)'
;MTWSPRQQQITRRLDESAAVANWRDWHWQMRHAVRDLDTFERLLGIALPDEQRQEFADTIAKFPMSITPYYLSLIDPANIENDPVFRQAFPSPLELRIQDCDLADPLHEDADSPAPCITHRYPDRVLFLVSNMCAMYCRHCTRKRRVGDVDSFPDRADIRAGLDYIRNTPAVRDVLLSGGDPFLLPDSELDWLLGELRAIPHVEVIRIGTRTPVVLPYRITDDLVAMLRRHHPLWINTHFNHPRELTKSAREALAKLADAGIPLGNQSVLLAGVNDCLRIMRALVHKLVMNRVRPYYLYQCDL
;
A
#
# COMPACT_ATOMS: atom_id res chain seq x y z
N MET A 1 27.15 1.48 4.15
CA MET A 1 25.78 1.94 3.81
C MET A 1 25.64 3.37 4.31
N THR A 2 25.34 4.31 3.42
CA THR A 2 25.09 5.69 3.84
C THR A 2 23.58 5.85 4.09
N TRP A 3 23.21 5.95 5.35
CA TRP A 3 21.87 6.32 5.77
C TRP A 3 21.63 7.80 5.50
N SER A 4 20.40 8.16 5.13
CA SER A 4 20.07 9.58 5.06
C SER A 4 20.13 10.18 6.49
N PRO A 5 20.46 11.48 6.62
CA PRO A 5 20.46 12.12 7.94
C PRO A 5 19.15 11.95 8.69
N ARG A 6 18.03 11.91 7.98
CA ARG A 6 16.70 11.75 8.57
C ARG A 6 16.42 10.32 9.05
N GLN A 7 16.88 9.31 8.33
CA GLN A 7 16.83 7.94 8.81
C GLN A 7 17.61 7.80 10.12
N GLN A 8 18.81 8.37 10.19
CA GLN A 8 19.60 8.38 11.41
C GLN A 8 18.90 9.10 12.56
N GLN A 9 18.24 10.22 12.29
CA GLN A 9 17.51 11.00 13.28
C GLN A 9 16.32 10.20 13.85
N ILE A 10 15.50 9.61 13.00
CA ILE A 10 14.35 8.80 13.41
C ILE A 10 14.82 7.60 14.23
N THR A 11 15.86 6.91 13.77
CA THR A 11 16.44 5.75 14.47
C THR A 11 16.89 6.10 15.88
N ARG A 12 17.57 7.23 16.07
CA ARG A 12 18.00 7.69 17.40
C ARG A 12 16.82 8.03 18.34
N ARG A 13 15.67 8.42 17.79
CA ARG A 13 14.47 8.77 18.54
C ARG A 13 13.56 7.59 18.84
N LEU A 14 13.74 6.47 18.13
CA LEU A 14 12.95 5.26 18.35
C LEU A 14 13.50 4.41 19.50
N ASP A 15 14.75 4.07 19.49
CA ASP A 15 15.50 3.41 20.57
C ASP A 15 16.91 3.11 20.07
N GLU A 16 17.93 3.55 20.82
CA GLU A 16 19.26 3.73 20.27
C GLU A 16 20.02 2.45 19.94
N SER A 17 19.77 1.35 20.62
CA SER A 17 20.62 0.16 20.48
C SER A 17 20.18 -0.82 19.37
N ALA A 18 18.89 -0.96 19.15
CA ALA A 18 18.34 -1.96 18.22
C ALA A 18 17.94 -1.38 16.84
N ALA A 19 17.64 -0.07 16.78
CA ALA A 19 17.04 0.52 15.59
C ALA A 19 17.99 0.56 14.37
N VAL A 20 19.29 0.74 14.58
CA VAL A 20 20.27 0.76 13.48
C VAL A 20 20.42 -0.62 12.85
N ALA A 21 20.48 -1.67 13.67
CA ALA A 21 20.62 -3.04 13.20
C ALA A 21 19.36 -3.53 12.47
N ASN A 22 18.18 -3.09 12.94
CA ASN A 22 16.89 -3.63 12.52
C ASN A 22 16.16 -2.79 11.45
N TRP A 23 16.71 -1.64 11.04
CA TRP A 23 16.03 -0.75 10.08
C TRP A 23 15.56 -1.45 8.79
N ARG A 24 16.29 -2.45 8.32
CA ARG A 24 15.94 -3.23 7.13
C ARG A 24 15.08 -4.46 7.41
N ASP A 25 14.80 -4.76 8.65
CA ASP A 25 13.81 -5.76 9.03
C ASP A 25 12.42 -5.17 8.85
N TRP A 26 11.66 -5.71 7.90
CA TRP A 26 10.33 -5.23 7.63
C TRP A 26 9.34 -5.48 8.78
N HIS A 27 9.54 -6.54 9.56
CA HIS A 27 8.76 -6.79 10.77
C HIS A 27 9.01 -5.71 11.83
N TRP A 28 10.28 -5.29 11.98
CA TRP A 28 10.62 -4.18 12.85
C TRP A 28 9.95 -2.88 12.38
N GLN A 29 9.97 -2.59 11.09
CA GLN A 29 9.28 -1.43 10.51
C GLN A 29 7.77 -1.45 10.82
N MET A 30 7.13 -2.61 10.74
CA MET A 30 5.71 -2.77 11.04
C MET A 30 5.40 -2.60 12.53
N ARG A 31 6.24 -3.16 13.42
CA ARG A 31 6.08 -2.99 14.87
C ARG A 31 6.23 -1.55 15.32
N HIS A 32 7.08 -0.78 14.65
CA HIS A 32 7.35 0.63 14.96
C HIS A 32 6.62 1.60 14.04
N ALA A 33 5.59 1.15 13.34
CA ALA A 33 4.74 2.03 12.55
C ALA A 33 4.07 3.07 13.46
N VAL A 34 4.10 4.33 13.02
CA VAL A 34 3.54 5.48 13.73
C VAL A 34 2.03 5.47 13.58
N ARG A 35 1.33 5.47 14.74
CA ARG A 35 -0.14 5.39 14.80
C ARG A 35 -0.79 6.50 15.62
N ASP A 36 0.02 7.35 16.26
CA ASP A 36 -0.45 8.43 17.13
C ASP A 36 0.35 9.72 16.91
N LEU A 37 -0.21 10.84 17.36
CA LEU A 37 0.38 12.17 17.19
C LEU A 37 1.68 12.33 17.95
N ASP A 38 1.74 11.85 19.21
CA ASP A 38 2.90 12.04 20.06
C ASP A 38 4.14 11.38 19.48
N THR A 39 3.97 10.16 18.98
CA THR A 39 5.02 9.42 18.28
C THR A 39 5.41 10.12 16.97
N PHE A 40 4.44 10.63 16.21
CA PHE A 40 4.70 11.35 14.97
C PHE A 40 5.54 12.61 15.22
N GLU A 41 5.11 13.47 16.15
CA GLU A 41 5.81 14.71 16.50
C GLU A 41 7.21 14.42 17.03
N ARG A 42 7.31 13.48 17.96
CA ARG A 42 8.59 13.07 18.55
C ARG A 42 9.58 12.59 17.51
N LEU A 43 9.16 11.74 16.57
CA LEU A 43 10.06 11.17 15.56
C LEU A 43 10.48 12.18 14.49
N LEU A 44 9.59 13.07 14.07
CA LEU A 44 9.94 14.14 13.12
C LEU A 44 10.63 15.32 13.80
N GLY A 45 10.43 15.51 15.12
CA GLY A 45 10.97 16.64 15.89
C GLY A 45 10.28 17.95 15.56
N ILE A 46 8.97 17.88 15.46
CA ILE A 46 8.07 19.01 15.25
C ILE A 46 7.07 19.06 16.40
N ALA A 47 6.40 20.16 16.56
CA ALA A 47 5.20 20.30 17.36
C ALA A 47 4.09 20.84 16.47
N LEU A 48 2.94 20.17 16.46
CA LEU A 48 1.73 20.70 15.82
C LEU A 48 1.11 21.77 16.73
N PRO A 49 0.48 22.81 16.16
CA PRO A 49 -0.21 23.81 16.96
C PRO A 49 -1.29 23.17 17.84
N ASP A 50 -1.36 23.59 19.12
CA ASP A 50 -2.30 23.03 20.10
C ASP A 50 -3.76 23.10 19.61
N GLU A 51 -4.13 24.18 18.94
CA GLU A 51 -5.46 24.39 18.36
C GLU A 51 -5.82 23.32 17.32
N GLN A 52 -4.85 22.83 16.56
CA GLN A 52 -5.06 21.82 15.51
C GLN A 52 -4.97 20.39 16.06
N ARG A 53 -4.34 20.22 17.23
CA ARG A 53 -4.03 18.92 17.79
C ARG A 53 -5.28 18.09 18.07
N GLN A 54 -6.35 18.72 18.61
CA GLN A 54 -7.61 18.04 18.87
C GLN A 54 -8.28 17.59 17.55
N GLU A 55 -8.30 18.45 16.53
CA GLU A 55 -8.86 18.09 15.22
C GLU A 55 -8.15 16.91 14.56
N PHE A 56 -6.82 16.84 14.68
CA PHE A 56 -6.05 15.70 14.21
C PHE A 56 -6.34 14.43 15.03
N ALA A 57 -6.46 14.56 16.37
CA ALA A 57 -6.80 13.43 17.22
C ALA A 57 -8.17 12.84 16.87
N ASP A 58 -9.19 13.68 16.66
CA ASP A 58 -10.52 13.27 16.25
C ASP A 58 -10.50 12.61 14.87
N THR A 59 -9.68 13.13 13.97
CA THR A 59 -9.51 12.55 12.62
C THR A 59 -8.87 11.17 12.70
N ILE A 60 -7.83 11.00 13.50
CA ILE A 60 -7.14 9.71 13.68
C ILE A 60 -8.06 8.69 14.35
N ALA A 61 -8.90 9.13 15.30
CA ALA A 61 -9.88 8.26 15.96
C ALA A 61 -10.89 7.67 14.96
N LYS A 62 -11.30 8.46 13.96
CA LYS A 62 -12.25 8.02 12.91
C LYS A 62 -11.55 7.31 11.74
N PHE A 63 -10.40 7.84 11.33
CA PHE A 63 -9.61 7.35 10.20
C PHE A 63 -8.18 7.05 10.69
N PRO A 64 -7.91 5.82 11.14
CA PRO A 64 -6.62 5.46 11.72
C PRO A 64 -5.43 5.82 10.84
N MET A 65 -4.31 6.11 11.48
CA MET A 65 -3.02 6.35 10.86
C MET A 65 -2.10 5.15 11.06
N SER A 66 -1.35 4.80 10.04
CA SER A 66 -0.19 3.91 10.14
C SER A 66 0.86 4.37 9.15
N ILE A 67 2.08 4.66 9.61
CA ILE A 67 3.20 5.13 8.78
C ILE A 67 4.45 4.40 9.22
N THR A 68 5.09 3.63 8.33
CA THR A 68 6.36 2.98 8.66
C THR A 68 7.47 4.00 8.95
N PRO A 69 8.42 3.72 9.84
CA PRO A 69 9.60 4.59 10.05
C PRO A 69 10.33 4.93 8.75
N TYR A 70 10.41 3.97 7.83
CA TYR A 70 10.98 4.19 6.50
C TYR A 70 10.21 5.29 5.74
N TYR A 71 8.89 5.17 5.60
CA TYR A 71 8.09 6.14 4.84
C TYR A 71 8.05 7.50 5.54
N LEU A 72 7.98 7.51 6.88
CA LEU A 72 8.10 8.71 7.70
C LEU A 72 9.42 9.47 7.40
N SER A 73 10.52 8.75 7.17
CA SER A 73 11.83 9.35 6.85
C SER A 73 11.87 10.12 5.52
N LEU A 74 10.84 9.99 4.69
CA LEU A 74 10.73 10.71 3.42
C LEU A 74 10.02 12.06 3.58
N ILE A 75 9.32 12.29 4.69
CA ILE A 75 8.62 13.55 4.99
C ILE A 75 9.64 14.65 5.27
N ASP A 76 9.41 15.86 4.76
CA ASP A 76 10.21 17.03 5.05
C ASP A 76 9.58 17.89 6.16
N PRO A 77 10.06 17.81 7.42
CA PRO A 77 9.49 18.56 8.52
C PRO A 77 9.66 20.08 8.40
N ALA A 78 10.62 20.54 7.59
CA ALA A 78 10.82 21.98 7.36
C ALA A 78 9.77 22.59 6.40
N ASN A 79 9.03 21.75 5.66
CA ASN A 79 7.98 22.20 4.71
C ASN A 79 6.81 21.22 4.73
N ILE A 80 6.35 20.85 5.94
CA ILE A 80 5.40 19.75 6.14
C ILE A 80 4.06 20.00 5.45
N GLU A 81 3.55 21.21 5.47
CA GLU A 81 2.26 21.57 4.86
C GLU A 81 2.21 21.33 3.34
N ASN A 82 3.36 21.46 2.67
CA ASN A 82 3.48 21.24 1.22
C ASN A 82 4.22 19.95 0.88
N ASP A 83 4.47 19.09 1.88
CA ASP A 83 5.18 17.85 1.63
C ASP A 83 4.27 16.80 0.98
N PRO A 84 4.57 16.31 -0.25
CA PRO A 84 3.74 15.37 -0.97
C PRO A 84 3.70 13.97 -0.35
N VAL A 85 4.68 13.62 0.49
CA VAL A 85 4.70 12.34 1.22
C VAL A 85 3.80 12.43 2.43
N PHE A 86 3.89 13.54 3.19
CA PHE A 86 3.02 13.83 4.32
C PHE A 86 1.54 13.80 3.92
N ARG A 87 1.17 14.52 2.86
CA ARG A 87 -0.22 14.60 2.38
C ARG A 87 -0.84 13.25 2.00
N GLN A 88 -0.03 12.25 1.67
CA GLN A 88 -0.50 10.91 1.33
C GLN A 88 -0.68 9.99 2.55
N ALA A 89 -0.03 10.29 3.66
CA ALA A 89 0.08 9.40 4.82
C ALA A 89 -0.58 9.94 6.10
N PHE A 90 -0.52 11.25 6.29
CA PHE A 90 -1.00 11.89 7.52
C PHE A 90 -2.47 12.33 7.35
N PRO A 91 -3.35 12.00 8.32
CA PRO A 91 -4.75 12.37 8.29
C PRO A 91 -4.95 13.89 8.23
N SER A 92 -5.97 14.32 7.51
CA SER A 92 -6.37 15.72 7.42
C SER A 92 -7.73 15.93 8.09
N PRO A 93 -7.92 16.97 8.93
CA PRO A 93 -9.22 17.29 9.48
C PRO A 93 -10.31 17.52 8.43
N LEU A 94 -9.93 17.82 7.18
CA LEU A 94 -10.87 17.92 6.06
C LEU A 94 -11.56 16.59 5.76
N GLU A 95 -10.99 15.45 6.14
CA GLU A 95 -11.62 14.14 5.95
C GLU A 95 -12.85 13.91 6.86
N LEU A 96 -13.03 14.74 7.88
CA LEU A 96 -14.23 14.74 8.73
C LEU A 96 -15.41 15.53 8.12
N ARG A 97 -15.12 16.37 7.11
CA ARG A 97 -16.12 17.19 6.42
C ARG A 97 -16.80 16.37 5.33
N ILE A 98 -17.89 15.71 5.70
CA ILE A 98 -18.70 14.93 4.75
C ILE A 98 -19.38 15.88 3.79
N GLN A 99 -19.24 15.66 2.49
CA GLN A 99 -19.94 16.37 1.41
C GLN A 99 -21.11 15.52 0.94
N ASP A 100 -22.10 16.14 0.30
CA ASP A 100 -23.27 15.44 -0.25
C ASP A 100 -22.92 14.42 -1.33
N CYS A 101 -21.73 14.55 -1.93
CA CYS A 101 -21.23 13.63 -2.95
C CYS A 101 -20.40 12.46 -2.38
N ASP A 102 -20.05 12.48 -1.07
CA ASP A 102 -19.25 11.44 -0.46
C ASP A 102 -20.07 10.15 -0.30
N LEU A 103 -19.48 9.04 -0.70
CA LEU A 103 -20.08 7.72 -0.60
C LEU A 103 -19.29 6.84 0.37
N ALA A 104 -20.00 6.10 1.21
CA ALA A 104 -19.38 5.10 2.10
C ALA A 104 -18.72 3.96 1.31
N ASP A 105 -19.29 3.62 0.16
CA ASP A 105 -18.75 2.66 -0.81
C ASP A 105 -18.63 3.33 -2.19
N PRO A 106 -17.58 4.15 -2.43
CA PRO A 106 -17.47 4.94 -3.65
C PRO A 106 -17.34 4.09 -4.91
N LEU A 107 -16.95 2.84 -4.77
CA LEU A 107 -16.79 1.92 -5.88
C LEU A 107 -17.96 0.92 -6.00
N HIS A 108 -19.00 1.01 -5.16
CA HIS A 108 -20.13 0.06 -5.12
C HIS A 108 -19.68 -1.42 -5.06
N GLU A 109 -18.61 -1.69 -4.32
CA GLU A 109 -18.03 -3.04 -4.23
C GLU A 109 -18.97 -4.02 -3.52
N ASP A 110 -19.78 -3.56 -2.58
CA ASP A 110 -20.73 -4.42 -1.84
C ASP A 110 -21.81 -4.99 -2.76
N ALA A 111 -22.28 -4.21 -3.75
CA ALA A 111 -23.26 -4.67 -4.73
C ALA A 111 -22.68 -5.72 -5.71
N ASP A 112 -21.38 -5.66 -5.96
CA ASP A 112 -20.69 -6.56 -6.88
C ASP A 112 -19.96 -7.71 -6.15
N SER A 113 -20.34 -7.99 -4.87
CA SER A 113 -19.69 -9.01 -4.04
C SER A 113 -20.54 -10.29 -3.93
N PRO A 114 -20.42 -11.23 -4.89
CA PRO A 114 -21.23 -12.46 -4.95
C PRO A 114 -20.78 -13.52 -3.94
N ALA A 115 -19.59 -13.39 -3.36
CA ALA A 115 -19.02 -14.29 -2.37
C ALA A 115 -18.08 -13.51 -1.42
N PRO A 116 -17.76 -14.03 -0.23
CA PRO A 116 -16.79 -13.43 0.67
C PRO A 116 -15.49 -13.10 -0.07
N CYS A 117 -14.93 -11.93 0.21
CA CYS A 117 -13.66 -11.45 -0.35
C CYS A 117 -13.63 -11.26 -1.87
N ILE A 118 -14.71 -11.45 -2.61
CA ILE A 118 -14.77 -11.31 -4.06
C ILE A 118 -15.57 -10.06 -4.43
N THR A 119 -15.00 -9.24 -5.33
CA THR A 119 -15.74 -8.23 -6.10
C THR A 119 -15.67 -8.61 -7.57
N HIS A 120 -16.84 -8.87 -8.19
CA HIS A 120 -16.96 -9.36 -9.57
C HIS A 120 -17.77 -8.42 -10.44
N ARG A 121 -17.15 -7.33 -10.90
CA ARG A 121 -17.76 -6.29 -11.74
C ARG A 121 -17.65 -6.57 -13.24
N TYR A 122 -16.55 -7.21 -13.65
CA TYR A 122 -16.23 -7.45 -15.05
C TYR A 122 -16.42 -8.93 -15.40
N PRO A 123 -16.89 -9.27 -16.60
CA PRO A 123 -17.29 -10.64 -16.91
C PRO A 123 -16.16 -11.67 -16.81
N ASP A 124 -14.90 -11.24 -16.98
CA ASP A 124 -13.74 -12.14 -17.10
C ASP A 124 -12.71 -12.01 -15.96
N ARG A 125 -12.98 -11.14 -14.98
CA ARG A 125 -12.00 -10.86 -13.91
C ARG A 125 -12.65 -10.52 -12.59
N VAL A 126 -11.96 -10.88 -11.52
CA VAL A 126 -12.36 -10.56 -10.15
C VAL A 126 -11.27 -9.85 -9.39
N LEU A 127 -11.70 -9.05 -8.42
CA LEU A 127 -10.87 -8.55 -7.34
C LEU A 127 -11.04 -9.51 -6.15
N PHE A 128 -9.93 -9.99 -5.61
CA PHE A 128 -9.91 -10.88 -4.45
C PHE A 128 -9.26 -10.15 -3.27
N LEU A 129 -10.06 -9.81 -2.28
CA LEU A 129 -9.68 -9.04 -1.09
C LEU A 129 -9.14 -9.99 -0.01
N VAL A 130 -7.83 -10.19 0.02
CA VAL A 130 -7.19 -11.24 0.83
C VAL A 130 -6.60 -10.75 2.15
N SER A 131 -6.65 -9.45 2.39
CA SER A 131 -6.09 -8.82 3.60
C SER A 131 -6.77 -7.48 3.86
N ASN A 132 -6.88 -7.08 5.14
CA ASN A 132 -7.24 -5.72 5.55
C ASN A 132 -6.06 -4.95 6.15
N MET A 133 -4.87 -5.57 6.20
CA MET A 133 -3.67 -4.92 6.70
C MET A 133 -2.93 -4.14 5.62
N CYS A 134 -2.43 -2.95 5.97
CA CYS A 134 -1.51 -2.16 5.16
C CYS A 134 -0.32 -1.70 6.00
N ALA A 135 0.84 -1.55 5.36
CA ALA A 135 2.01 -0.98 5.99
C ALA A 135 1.86 0.55 6.22
N MET A 136 1.04 1.19 5.39
CA MET A 136 0.65 2.59 5.52
C MET A 136 -0.81 2.75 5.11
N TYR A 137 -1.56 3.55 5.87
CA TYR A 137 -2.95 3.87 5.54
C TYR A 137 -3.01 5.11 4.65
N CYS A 138 -3.18 4.85 3.34
CA CYS A 138 -3.24 5.91 2.32
C CYS A 138 -4.45 6.81 2.53
N ARG A 139 -4.26 8.13 2.52
CA ARG A 139 -5.38 9.07 2.70
C ARG A 139 -6.38 9.08 1.54
N HIS A 140 -5.94 8.67 0.36
CA HIS A 140 -6.76 8.49 -0.85
C HIS A 140 -7.28 7.05 -1.03
N CYS A 141 -7.34 6.25 0.04
CA CYS A 141 -7.79 4.87 -0.04
C CYS A 141 -9.31 4.79 -0.22
N THR A 142 -9.79 4.16 -1.27
CA THR A 142 -11.22 3.91 -1.53
C THR A 142 -11.83 2.91 -0.55
N ARG A 143 -11.00 2.16 0.18
CA ARG A 143 -11.40 1.15 1.17
C ARG A 143 -11.06 1.56 2.60
N LYS A 144 -11.03 2.88 2.91
CA LYS A 144 -10.76 3.38 4.28
C LYS A 144 -11.64 2.72 5.35
N ARG A 145 -12.89 2.38 5.00
CA ARG A 145 -13.87 1.74 5.89
C ARG A 145 -13.48 0.31 6.33
N ARG A 146 -12.56 -0.35 5.59
CA ARG A 146 -12.15 -1.74 5.85
C ARG A 146 -10.70 -1.88 6.29
N VAL A 147 -9.83 -0.95 5.87
CA VAL A 147 -8.40 -1.03 6.14
C VAL A 147 -8.11 -0.73 7.60
N GLY A 148 -7.42 -1.66 8.28
CA GLY A 148 -7.08 -1.54 9.70
C GLY A 148 -8.20 -2.00 10.65
N ASP A 149 -9.35 -2.41 10.13
CA ASP A 149 -10.41 -3.03 10.92
C ASP A 149 -10.07 -4.51 11.15
N VAL A 150 -9.76 -4.84 12.41
CA VAL A 150 -9.37 -6.20 12.80
C VAL A 150 -10.56 -7.16 12.83
N ASP A 151 -11.78 -6.64 13.03
CA ASP A 151 -13.00 -7.44 13.12
C ASP A 151 -13.50 -7.88 11.74
N SER A 152 -13.12 -7.17 10.68
CA SER A 152 -13.45 -7.50 9.29
C SER A 152 -12.31 -8.19 8.54
N PHE A 153 -11.31 -8.73 9.25
CA PHE A 153 -10.20 -9.43 8.61
C PHE A 153 -10.69 -10.74 8.00
N PRO A 154 -10.41 -11.00 6.69
CA PRO A 154 -10.83 -12.25 6.07
C PRO A 154 -10.18 -13.45 6.76
N ASP A 155 -10.97 -14.38 7.21
CA ASP A 155 -10.47 -15.63 7.76
C ASP A 155 -10.18 -16.67 6.68
N ARG A 156 -9.70 -17.83 7.08
CA ARG A 156 -9.36 -18.92 6.15
C ARG A 156 -10.59 -19.49 5.45
N ALA A 157 -11.77 -19.44 6.08
CA ALA A 157 -13.02 -19.89 5.49
C ALA A 157 -13.51 -18.93 4.41
N ASP A 158 -13.42 -17.62 4.66
CA ASP A 158 -13.73 -16.57 3.68
C ASP A 158 -12.85 -16.68 2.43
N ILE A 159 -11.54 -16.86 2.62
CA ILE A 159 -10.60 -17.03 1.51
C ILE A 159 -10.92 -18.29 0.70
N ARG A 160 -11.29 -19.41 1.37
CA ARG A 160 -11.72 -20.64 0.68
C ARG A 160 -13.01 -20.43 -0.09
N ALA A 161 -14.01 -19.76 0.49
CA ALA A 161 -15.24 -19.42 -0.20
C ALA A 161 -15.00 -18.58 -1.46
N GLY A 162 -14.08 -17.61 -1.40
CA GLY A 162 -13.65 -16.84 -2.56
C GLY A 162 -12.98 -17.72 -3.63
N LEU A 163 -12.09 -18.62 -3.25
CA LEU A 163 -11.46 -19.59 -4.16
C LEU A 163 -12.48 -20.52 -4.81
N ASP A 164 -13.47 -21.01 -4.04
CA ASP A 164 -14.52 -21.87 -4.55
C ASP A 164 -15.43 -21.12 -5.53
N TYR A 165 -15.73 -19.85 -5.26
CA TYR A 165 -16.43 -19.00 -6.22
C TYR A 165 -15.68 -18.89 -7.54
N ILE A 166 -14.38 -18.60 -7.51
CA ILE A 166 -13.54 -18.50 -8.72
C ILE A 166 -13.55 -19.85 -9.44
N ARG A 167 -13.34 -20.96 -8.73
CA ARG A 167 -13.31 -22.33 -9.30
C ARG A 167 -14.60 -22.69 -10.02
N ASN A 168 -15.74 -22.25 -9.49
CA ASN A 168 -17.07 -22.52 -10.02
C ASN A 168 -17.54 -21.49 -11.07
N THR A 169 -16.70 -20.50 -11.42
CA THR A 169 -17.01 -19.46 -12.39
C THR A 169 -16.01 -19.49 -13.54
N PRO A 170 -16.16 -20.37 -14.54
CA PRO A 170 -15.18 -20.56 -15.62
C PRO A 170 -14.91 -19.33 -16.50
N ALA A 171 -15.80 -18.33 -16.47
CA ALA A 171 -15.58 -17.05 -17.16
C ALA A 171 -14.44 -16.23 -16.54
N VAL A 172 -14.11 -16.44 -15.26
CA VAL A 172 -13.05 -15.70 -14.56
C VAL A 172 -11.69 -16.25 -14.96
N ARG A 173 -10.98 -15.53 -15.81
CA ARG A 173 -9.62 -15.85 -16.25
C ARG A 173 -8.53 -15.01 -15.61
N ASP A 174 -8.90 -13.90 -14.97
CA ASP A 174 -7.99 -12.90 -14.42
C ASP A 174 -8.36 -12.60 -12.96
N VAL A 175 -7.44 -12.82 -12.03
CA VAL A 175 -7.64 -12.61 -10.60
C VAL A 175 -6.66 -11.57 -10.09
N LEU A 176 -7.18 -10.46 -9.54
CA LEU A 176 -6.37 -9.41 -8.89
C LEU A 176 -6.44 -9.57 -7.37
N LEU A 177 -5.36 -10.02 -6.76
CA LEU A 177 -5.20 -10.01 -5.30
C LEU A 177 -5.00 -8.57 -4.80
N SER A 178 -5.80 -8.18 -3.80
CA SER A 178 -5.81 -6.84 -3.22
C SER A 178 -6.43 -6.88 -1.81
N GLY A 179 -7.10 -5.80 -1.39
CA GLY A 179 -7.74 -5.62 -0.09
C GLY A 179 -7.07 -4.50 0.67
N GLY A 180 -6.38 -4.84 1.78
CA GLY A 180 -5.25 -4.08 2.28
C GLY A 180 -4.05 -4.28 1.34
N ASP A 181 -2.93 -4.76 1.84
CA ASP A 181 -1.78 -5.08 0.98
C ASP A 181 -1.47 -6.58 1.08
N PRO A 182 -1.62 -7.35 -0.01
CA PRO A 182 -1.38 -8.80 -0.02
C PRO A 182 0.05 -9.19 0.39
N PHE A 183 1.03 -8.30 0.21
CA PHE A 183 2.40 -8.58 0.62
C PHE A 183 2.63 -8.52 2.14
N LEU A 184 1.62 -8.12 2.92
CA LEU A 184 1.69 -8.24 4.38
C LEU A 184 1.24 -9.60 4.89
N LEU A 185 0.69 -10.45 4.05
CA LEU A 185 0.48 -11.86 4.39
C LEU A 185 1.84 -12.54 4.63
N PRO A 186 1.92 -13.53 5.53
CA PRO A 186 3.07 -14.42 5.62
C PRO A 186 3.38 -15.08 4.26
N ASP A 187 4.66 -15.31 3.97
CA ASP A 187 5.06 -15.92 2.69
C ASP A 187 4.39 -17.28 2.45
N SER A 188 4.21 -18.07 3.51
CA SER A 188 3.52 -19.37 3.44
C SER A 188 2.04 -19.25 3.05
N GLU A 189 1.35 -18.21 3.55
CA GLU A 189 -0.06 -17.98 3.22
C GLU A 189 -0.21 -17.49 1.78
N LEU A 190 0.67 -16.58 1.37
CA LEU A 190 0.66 -16.07 -0.01
C LEU A 190 1.02 -17.17 -1.01
N ASP A 191 2.00 -18.02 -0.68
CA ASP A 191 2.41 -19.18 -1.48
C ASP A 191 1.26 -20.18 -1.66
N TRP A 192 0.58 -20.52 -0.56
CA TRP A 192 -0.60 -21.37 -0.60
C TRP A 192 -1.70 -20.79 -1.49
N LEU A 193 -2.04 -19.52 -1.30
CA LEU A 193 -3.10 -18.85 -2.05
C LEU A 193 -2.79 -18.79 -3.56
N LEU A 194 -1.55 -18.46 -3.92
CA LEU A 194 -1.11 -18.46 -5.30
C LEU A 194 -1.14 -19.87 -5.91
N GLY A 195 -0.77 -20.89 -5.13
CA GLY A 195 -0.85 -22.30 -5.55
C GLY A 195 -2.28 -22.75 -5.83
N GLU A 196 -3.24 -22.41 -4.93
CA GLU A 196 -4.67 -22.70 -5.13
C GLU A 196 -5.22 -22.05 -6.40
N LEU A 197 -4.86 -20.77 -6.65
CA LEU A 197 -5.29 -20.07 -7.86
C LEU A 197 -4.67 -20.69 -9.11
N ARG A 198 -3.41 -21.11 -9.09
CA ARG A 198 -2.76 -21.78 -10.22
C ARG A 198 -3.32 -23.17 -10.50
N ALA A 199 -3.90 -23.82 -9.51
CA ALA A 199 -4.57 -25.10 -9.69
C ALA A 199 -5.95 -24.99 -10.37
N ILE A 200 -6.47 -23.78 -10.56
CA ILE A 200 -7.74 -23.54 -11.28
C ILE A 200 -7.44 -23.40 -12.79
N PRO A 201 -7.89 -24.34 -13.65
CA PRO A 201 -7.43 -24.41 -15.05
C PRO A 201 -7.75 -23.18 -15.91
N HIS A 202 -8.85 -22.48 -15.62
CA HIS A 202 -9.28 -21.32 -16.39
C HIS A 202 -8.67 -19.99 -15.88
N VAL A 203 -7.95 -19.98 -14.75
CA VAL A 203 -7.24 -18.80 -14.27
C VAL A 203 -5.92 -18.65 -15.03
N GLU A 204 -5.91 -17.77 -16.02
CA GLU A 204 -4.75 -17.51 -16.87
C GLU A 204 -3.80 -16.45 -16.26
N VAL A 205 -4.37 -15.41 -15.68
CA VAL A 205 -3.65 -14.24 -15.17
C VAL A 205 -3.88 -14.07 -13.67
N ILE A 206 -2.79 -13.98 -12.91
CA ILE A 206 -2.82 -13.57 -11.50
C ILE A 206 -2.07 -12.25 -11.40
N ARG A 207 -2.71 -11.26 -10.79
CA ARG A 207 -2.14 -9.95 -10.51
C ARG A 207 -2.14 -9.68 -9.01
N ILE A 208 -1.13 -8.98 -8.54
CA ILE A 208 -1.05 -8.51 -7.15
C ILE A 208 -0.98 -6.98 -7.15
N GLY A 209 -1.96 -6.34 -6.50
CA GLY A 209 -1.94 -4.90 -6.22
C GLY A 209 -1.26 -4.65 -4.88
N THR A 210 -0.14 -3.93 -4.86
CA THR A 210 0.61 -3.67 -3.64
C THR A 210 1.24 -2.29 -3.62
N ARG A 211 1.25 -1.65 -2.46
CA ARG A 211 2.03 -0.43 -2.23
C ARG A 211 3.32 -0.71 -1.44
N THR A 212 3.56 -1.94 -1.08
CA THR A 212 4.72 -2.36 -0.26
C THR A 212 6.08 -1.90 -0.84
N PRO A 213 6.36 -1.98 -2.16
CA PRO A 213 7.62 -1.45 -2.70
C PRO A 213 7.84 0.05 -2.44
N VAL A 214 6.75 0.80 -2.20
CA VAL A 214 6.75 2.25 -1.92
C VAL A 214 6.96 2.54 -0.45
N VAL A 215 6.17 1.89 0.42
CA VAL A 215 6.04 2.25 1.85
C VAL A 215 6.81 1.34 2.78
N LEU A 216 7.23 0.17 2.30
CA LEU A 216 7.95 -0.86 3.04
C LEU A 216 8.86 -1.70 2.13
N PRO A 217 9.81 -1.11 1.38
CA PRO A 217 10.60 -1.82 0.36
C PRO A 217 11.39 -3.02 0.91
N TYR A 218 11.69 -3.04 2.20
CA TYR A 218 12.42 -4.12 2.86
C TYR A 218 11.62 -5.42 2.96
N ARG A 219 10.28 -5.36 2.76
CA ARG A 219 9.43 -6.55 2.65
C ARG A 219 9.69 -7.34 1.36
N ILE A 220 10.27 -6.71 0.35
CA ILE A 220 10.66 -7.40 -0.89
C ILE A 220 11.98 -8.12 -0.63
N THR A 221 11.89 -9.21 0.12
CA THR A 221 13.00 -10.10 0.47
C THR A 221 13.34 -11.04 -0.68
N ASP A 222 14.51 -11.65 -0.64
CA ASP A 222 14.93 -12.64 -1.64
C ASP A 222 14.04 -13.88 -1.56
N ASP A 223 13.60 -14.26 -0.36
CA ASP A 223 12.69 -15.40 -0.14
C ASP A 223 11.31 -15.16 -0.75
N LEU A 224 10.73 -13.96 -0.51
CA LEU A 224 9.48 -13.56 -1.17
C LEU A 224 9.61 -13.64 -2.69
N VAL A 225 10.69 -13.08 -3.26
CA VAL A 225 10.91 -13.07 -4.71
C VAL A 225 11.08 -14.49 -5.26
N ALA A 226 11.84 -15.35 -4.56
CA ALA A 226 12.02 -16.74 -4.93
C ALA A 226 10.69 -17.51 -4.89
N MET A 227 9.83 -17.24 -3.91
CA MET A 227 8.48 -17.80 -3.81
C MET A 227 7.61 -17.35 -4.99
N LEU A 228 7.54 -16.03 -5.27
CA LEU A 228 6.72 -15.48 -6.36
C LEU A 228 7.12 -16.07 -7.74
N ARG A 229 8.40 -16.32 -7.98
CA ARG A 229 8.87 -16.94 -9.23
C ARG A 229 8.27 -18.31 -9.53
N ARG A 230 7.86 -19.06 -8.52
CA ARG A 230 7.22 -20.38 -8.72
C ARG A 230 5.81 -20.28 -9.31
N HIS A 231 5.18 -19.10 -9.22
CA HIS A 231 3.79 -18.89 -9.60
C HIS A 231 3.62 -18.10 -10.91
N HIS A 232 4.65 -18.05 -11.76
CA HIS A 232 4.51 -17.42 -13.09
C HIS A 232 3.42 -18.08 -13.95
N PRO A 233 2.75 -17.31 -14.83
CA PRO A 233 2.86 -15.87 -15.06
C PRO A 233 2.18 -15.04 -13.98
N LEU A 234 2.90 -14.13 -13.35
CA LEU A 234 2.44 -13.26 -12.27
C LEU A 234 2.71 -11.80 -12.63
N TRP A 235 1.79 -10.90 -12.32
CA TRP A 235 1.89 -9.46 -12.57
C TRP A 235 1.81 -8.70 -11.26
N ILE A 236 2.60 -7.64 -11.10
CA ILE A 236 2.54 -6.78 -9.92
C ILE A 236 2.22 -5.36 -10.36
N ASN A 237 1.17 -4.78 -9.76
CA ASN A 237 0.82 -3.38 -9.89
C ASN A 237 1.19 -2.63 -8.61
N THR A 238 2.14 -1.70 -8.74
CA THR A 238 2.56 -0.83 -7.63
C THR A 238 1.76 0.47 -7.61
N HIS A 239 2.00 1.30 -6.57
CA HIS A 239 1.25 2.53 -6.39
C HIS A 239 2.18 3.68 -5.94
N PHE A 240 2.98 4.20 -6.87
CA PHE A 240 3.77 5.43 -6.72
C PHE A 240 2.96 6.63 -7.19
N ASN A 241 2.91 7.69 -6.39
CA ASN A 241 2.23 8.94 -6.74
C ASN A 241 3.21 10.13 -6.88
N HIS A 242 4.42 10.02 -6.32
CA HIS A 242 5.37 11.12 -6.38
C HIS A 242 6.80 10.63 -6.65
N PRO A 243 7.63 11.36 -7.43
CA PRO A 243 9.01 10.94 -7.77
C PRO A 243 9.96 10.83 -6.56
N ARG A 244 9.64 11.42 -5.39
CA ARG A 244 10.40 11.26 -4.14
C ARG A 244 10.26 9.87 -3.53
N GLU A 245 9.18 9.17 -3.81
CA GLU A 245 8.94 7.81 -3.33
C GLU A 245 9.87 6.78 -4.00
N LEU A 246 10.40 7.08 -5.20
CA LEU A 246 11.38 6.24 -5.90
C LEU A 246 12.79 6.41 -5.31
N THR A 247 12.91 6.10 -4.03
CA THR A 247 14.16 6.09 -3.27
C THR A 247 15.11 4.99 -3.74
N LYS A 248 16.34 4.96 -3.21
CA LYS A 248 17.28 3.85 -3.47
C LYS A 248 16.69 2.51 -3.05
N SER A 249 16.12 2.41 -1.82
CA SER A 249 15.53 1.16 -1.32
C SER A 249 14.33 0.70 -2.14
N ALA A 250 13.44 1.63 -2.54
CA ALA A 250 12.32 1.31 -3.42
C ALA A 250 12.79 0.79 -4.79
N ARG A 251 13.82 1.41 -5.37
CA ARG A 251 14.40 0.96 -6.66
C ARG A 251 15.07 -0.42 -6.55
N GLU A 252 15.76 -0.70 -5.44
CA GLU A 252 16.33 -2.02 -5.16
C GLU A 252 15.22 -3.09 -5.08
N ALA A 253 14.11 -2.79 -4.40
CA ALA A 253 12.94 -3.67 -4.32
C ALA A 253 12.30 -3.94 -5.69
N LEU A 254 12.09 -2.88 -6.49
CA LEU A 254 11.57 -3.00 -7.85
C LEU A 254 12.51 -3.82 -8.76
N ALA A 255 13.82 -3.61 -8.63
CA ALA A 255 14.82 -4.35 -9.40
C ALA A 255 14.73 -5.86 -9.11
N LYS A 256 14.63 -6.26 -7.82
CA LYS A 256 14.47 -7.67 -7.44
C LYS A 256 13.26 -8.34 -8.11
N LEU A 257 12.11 -7.65 -8.12
CA LEU A 257 10.89 -8.15 -8.75
C LEU A 257 11.04 -8.24 -10.29
N ALA A 258 11.60 -7.20 -10.91
CA ALA A 258 11.82 -7.17 -12.34
C ALA A 258 12.87 -8.19 -12.81
N ASP A 259 13.95 -8.40 -12.04
CA ASP A 259 14.99 -9.41 -12.32
C ASP A 259 14.44 -10.84 -12.17
N ALA A 260 13.40 -11.02 -11.36
CA ALA A 260 12.66 -12.27 -11.24
C ALA A 260 11.75 -12.56 -12.45
N GLY A 261 11.70 -11.67 -13.46
CA GLY A 261 10.85 -11.80 -14.64
C GLY A 261 9.39 -11.40 -14.41
N ILE A 262 9.10 -10.69 -13.32
CA ILE A 262 7.73 -10.24 -13.00
C ILE A 262 7.47 -8.90 -13.67
N PRO A 263 6.48 -8.78 -14.58
CA PRO A 263 6.07 -7.51 -15.14
C PRO A 263 5.53 -6.56 -14.07
N LEU A 264 6.01 -5.29 -14.09
CA LEU A 264 5.63 -4.28 -13.12
C LEU A 264 4.81 -3.16 -13.78
N GLY A 265 3.62 -2.89 -13.23
CA GLY A 265 2.79 -1.74 -13.56
C GLY A 265 2.69 -0.75 -12.40
N ASN A 266 2.42 0.52 -12.69
CA ASN A 266 2.12 1.53 -11.69
C ASN A 266 0.74 2.12 -11.89
N GLN A 267 -0.03 2.15 -10.83
CA GLN A 267 -1.31 2.84 -10.74
C GLN A 267 -1.09 4.11 -9.91
N SER A 268 -1.21 5.28 -10.54
CA SER A 268 -1.14 6.56 -9.84
C SER A 268 -2.54 7.11 -9.62
N VAL A 269 -2.75 7.82 -8.51
CA VAL A 269 -3.94 8.63 -8.27
C VAL A 269 -3.56 10.09 -8.41
N LEU A 270 -4.36 10.90 -9.11
CA LEU A 270 -4.20 12.34 -9.17
C LEU A 270 -4.60 12.95 -7.83
N LEU A 271 -3.64 13.58 -7.17
CA LEU A 271 -3.78 14.14 -5.83
C LEU A 271 -3.35 15.61 -5.83
N ALA A 272 -4.25 16.48 -5.38
CA ALA A 272 -3.98 17.92 -5.26
C ALA A 272 -2.78 18.19 -4.34
N GLY A 273 -1.85 19.00 -4.83
CA GLY A 273 -0.61 19.33 -4.11
C GLY A 273 0.40 18.19 -3.96
N VAL A 274 0.18 17.05 -4.66
CA VAL A 274 1.11 15.91 -4.69
C VAL A 274 1.69 15.73 -6.09
N ASN A 275 0.82 15.52 -7.09
CA ASN A 275 1.24 15.21 -8.45
C ASN A 275 0.37 15.87 -9.54
N ASP A 276 -0.44 16.84 -9.19
CA ASP A 276 -1.31 17.64 -10.06
C ASP A 276 -0.55 18.66 -10.95
N CYS A 277 0.77 18.59 -10.96
CA CYS A 277 1.63 19.42 -11.77
C CYS A 277 2.31 18.59 -12.87
N LEU A 278 2.27 19.08 -14.12
CA LEU A 278 2.88 18.43 -15.29
C LEU A 278 4.36 18.07 -15.06
N ARG A 279 5.13 18.96 -14.41
CA ARG A 279 6.55 18.73 -14.12
C ARG A 279 6.75 17.53 -13.20
N ILE A 280 5.92 17.41 -12.16
CA ILE A 280 5.99 16.30 -11.19
C ILE A 280 5.57 15.00 -11.85
N MET A 281 4.45 15.00 -12.58
CA MET A 281 3.96 13.81 -13.27
C MET A 281 4.97 13.30 -14.31
N ARG A 282 5.56 14.21 -15.11
CA ARG A 282 6.63 13.85 -16.05
C ARG A 282 7.82 13.20 -15.33
N ALA A 283 8.28 13.79 -14.21
CA ALA A 283 9.38 13.23 -13.43
C ALA A 283 9.06 11.85 -12.85
N LEU A 284 7.81 11.64 -12.39
CA LEU A 284 7.34 10.35 -11.91
C LEU A 284 7.38 9.30 -13.03
N VAL A 285 6.76 9.59 -14.16
CA VAL A 285 6.70 8.66 -15.31
C VAL A 285 8.09 8.27 -15.80
N HIS A 286 9.00 9.25 -15.95
CA HIS A 286 10.37 8.96 -16.37
C HIS A 286 11.09 8.05 -15.35
N LYS A 287 10.97 8.34 -14.05
CA LYS A 287 11.60 7.51 -13.01
C LYS A 287 10.99 6.10 -12.96
N LEU A 288 9.69 5.93 -13.17
CA LEU A 288 9.05 4.63 -13.24
C LEU A 288 9.65 3.79 -14.39
N VAL A 289 9.69 4.35 -15.59
CA VAL A 289 10.25 3.67 -16.78
C VAL A 289 11.72 3.31 -16.57
N MET A 290 12.54 4.23 -16.03
CA MET A 290 13.95 3.97 -15.68
C MET A 290 14.10 2.77 -14.71
N ASN A 291 13.09 2.47 -13.91
CA ASN A 291 13.09 1.34 -12.97
C ASN A 291 12.25 0.15 -13.47
N ARG A 292 12.00 0.07 -14.78
CA ARG A 292 11.28 -1.04 -15.44
C ARG A 292 9.84 -1.20 -14.94
N VAL A 293 9.22 -0.11 -14.49
CA VAL A 293 7.81 -0.06 -14.07
C VAL A 293 7.03 0.68 -15.15
N ARG A 294 6.05 0.00 -15.73
CA ARG A 294 5.18 0.59 -16.75
C ARG A 294 4.17 1.53 -16.07
N PRO A 295 4.05 2.82 -16.43
CA PRO A 295 2.86 3.61 -16.10
C PRO A 295 1.63 2.93 -16.70
N TYR A 296 0.72 2.47 -15.85
CA TYR A 296 -0.37 1.58 -16.27
C TYR A 296 -1.72 2.27 -16.17
N TYR A 297 -2.03 2.84 -15.00
CA TYR A 297 -3.26 3.58 -14.75
C TYR A 297 -3.01 4.92 -14.11
N LEU A 298 -3.87 5.88 -14.45
CA LEU A 298 -3.99 7.16 -13.77
C LEU A 298 -5.44 7.29 -13.34
N TYR A 299 -5.67 7.21 -12.04
CA TYR A 299 -6.99 7.37 -11.44
C TYR A 299 -7.22 8.81 -11.01
N GLN A 300 -8.45 9.28 -11.13
CA GLN A 300 -8.92 10.40 -10.35
C GLN A 300 -9.13 9.93 -8.91
N CYS A 301 -8.89 10.81 -7.93
CA CYS A 301 -9.23 10.50 -6.54
C CYS A 301 -10.75 10.41 -6.41
N ASP A 302 -11.24 9.32 -5.83
CA ASP A 302 -12.65 9.19 -5.49
C ASP A 302 -12.97 10.05 -4.25
N LEU A 303 -14.22 10.45 -4.16
CA LEU A 303 -14.77 11.34 -3.12
C LEU A 303 -15.07 10.55 -1.83
#